data_c36bad25cb3f604c8958a79848bc5e75
#
_entry.id   c36bad25cb3f604c8958a79848bc5e75
#
_cell.length_a   1.000
_cell.length_b   1.000
_cell.length_c   1.000
_cell.angle_alpha   90.00
_cell.angle_beta   90.00
_cell.angle_gamma   90.00
#
_symmetry.space_group_name_H-M   'P 1'
#
loop_
_entity.id
_entity.type
_entity.pdbx_description
1 polymer ?
#
loop_
_entity_poly.entity_id
_entity_poly.type
_entity_poly.pdbx_seq_one_letter_code
_entity_poly.pdbx_strand_id
1 'polypeptide(L)'
;MDAIIRAKLNEIEHREQIRIIWAVEAGSRAWGFFSPNSDYDVRFIYIRDKKEYLRLEEIRDSIDAQQDDLLDIEGWDLRRVLRLVYRSTPEVHEWFASPTIYRSTPEGLELKKILPEYFSVKKCARNYLHTASLDFRTYFRDDEIWQVKYFYLLRQMLLAKWLLEDGSTPPMLFEELVRQKLDEQWKDYILELLGRKKASSELGKAPRNKKLIDYIEQSINRMDEEVSALKDEGKKSWELLNQYFYSVLE
;
A
#
# COMPACT_ATOMS: atom_id res chain seq x y z
N MET A 1 17.06 11.66 -8.32
CA MET A 1 15.75 11.09 -8.68
C MET A 1 14.58 11.97 -8.23
N ASP A 2 14.53 12.50 -7.02
CA ASP A 2 13.40 13.34 -6.54
C ASP A 2 13.03 14.48 -7.50
N ALA A 3 13.99 15.26 -7.98
CA ALA A 3 13.73 16.35 -8.94
C ALA A 3 13.14 15.84 -10.29
N ILE A 4 13.58 14.67 -10.74
CA ILE A 4 13.05 14.04 -11.97
C ILE A 4 11.59 13.62 -11.76
N ILE A 5 11.27 12.99 -10.64
CA ILE A 5 9.91 12.59 -10.30
C ILE A 5 8.99 13.82 -10.23
N ARG A 6 9.40 14.88 -9.53
CA ARG A 6 8.60 16.13 -9.45
C ARG A 6 8.39 16.79 -10.81
N ALA A 7 9.42 16.83 -11.66
CA ALA A 7 9.29 17.33 -13.02
C ALA A 7 8.29 16.50 -13.84
N LYS A 8 8.33 15.17 -13.67
CA LYS A 8 7.43 14.25 -14.35
C LYS A 8 5.97 14.39 -13.89
N LEU A 9 5.75 14.57 -12.60
CA LEU A 9 4.41 14.88 -12.07
C LEU A 9 3.85 16.17 -12.67
N ASN A 10 4.67 17.22 -12.85
CA ASN A 10 4.25 18.45 -13.52
C ASN A 10 3.89 18.23 -14.99
N GLU A 11 4.69 17.43 -15.71
CA GLU A 11 4.40 17.05 -17.12
C GLU A 11 3.05 16.32 -17.23
N ILE A 12 2.80 15.36 -16.33
CA ILE A 12 1.53 14.61 -16.28
C ILE A 12 0.36 15.57 -16.02
N GLU A 13 0.47 16.50 -15.06
CA GLU A 13 -0.58 17.49 -14.81
C GLU A 13 -0.95 18.28 -16.07
N HIS A 14 0.04 18.76 -16.78
CA HIS A 14 -0.19 19.53 -18.02
C HIS A 14 -0.77 18.67 -19.13
N ARG A 15 -0.24 17.47 -19.35
CA ARG A 15 -0.70 16.57 -20.40
C ARG A 15 -2.12 16.09 -20.20
N GLU A 16 -2.45 15.68 -18.97
CA GLU A 16 -3.75 15.09 -18.63
C GLU A 16 -4.78 16.14 -18.20
N GLN A 17 -4.40 17.42 -18.12
CA GLN A 17 -5.26 18.53 -17.67
C GLN A 17 -5.91 18.24 -16.31
N ILE A 18 -5.08 17.83 -15.34
CA ILE A 18 -5.46 17.47 -13.97
C ILE A 18 -4.70 18.32 -12.96
N ARG A 19 -5.09 18.25 -11.72
CA ARG A 19 -4.36 18.83 -10.58
C ARG A 19 -4.01 17.72 -9.58
N ILE A 20 -2.71 17.49 -9.36
CA ILE A 20 -2.22 16.48 -8.40
C ILE A 20 -2.24 17.08 -7.00
N ILE A 21 -2.99 16.47 -6.07
CA ILE A 21 -3.13 16.95 -4.70
C ILE A 21 -2.24 16.22 -3.69
N TRP A 22 -1.84 14.99 -4.01
CA TRP A 22 -0.97 14.16 -3.17
C TRP A 22 -0.11 13.28 -4.06
N ALA A 23 1.19 13.16 -3.79
CA ALA A 23 2.05 12.21 -4.48
C ALA A 23 3.14 11.71 -3.54
N VAL A 24 3.40 10.40 -3.58
CA VAL A 24 4.29 9.70 -2.65
C VAL A 24 5.08 8.60 -3.32
N GLU A 25 6.15 8.20 -2.67
CA GLU A 25 6.79 6.90 -2.90
C GLU A 25 5.94 5.78 -2.29
N ALA A 26 5.78 4.70 -3.00
CA ALA A 26 5.14 3.47 -2.54
C ALA A 26 6.12 2.28 -2.64
N GLY A 27 5.61 1.06 -2.63
CA GLY A 27 6.39 -0.15 -2.91
C GLY A 27 7.59 -0.36 -2.00
N SER A 28 8.57 -1.07 -2.53
CA SER A 28 9.74 -1.56 -1.77
C SER A 28 10.56 -0.44 -1.12
N ARG A 29 10.61 0.76 -1.74
CA ARG A 29 11.32 1.93 -1.21
C ARG A 29 10.62 2.51 0.00
N ALA A 30 9.32 2.66 -0.06
CA ALA A 30 8.53 3.13 1.08
C ALA A 30 8.52 2.11 2.23
N TRP A 31 8.55 0.83 1.91
CA TRP A 31 8.55 -0.25 2.91
C TRP A 31 9.93 -0.55 3.50
N GLY A 32 11.00 0.03 2.95
CA GLY A 32 12.35 -0.07 3.51
C GLY A 32 13.11 -1.37 3.20
N PHE A 33 12.69 -2.13 2.16
CA PHE A 33 13.43 -3.30 1.68
C PHE A 33 13.91 -3.20 0.22
N PHE A 34 14.13 -1.98 -0.26
CA PHE A 34 14.68 -1.73 -1.59
C PHE A 34 16.16 -2.14 -1.70
N SER A 35 16.58 -2.40 -2.91
CA SER A 35 17.98 -2.56 -3.33
C SER A 35 18.40 -1.36 -4.21
N PRO A 36 19.70 -1.20 -4.52
CA PRO A 36 20.16 -0.14 -5.42
C PRO A 36 19.43 -0.09 -6.77
N ASN A 37 19.02 -1.25 -7.29
CA ASN A 37 18.34 -1.39 -8.58
C ASN A 37 16.80 -1.48 -8.47
N SER A 38 16.22 -1.28 -7.28
CA SER A 38 14.76 -1.22 -7.15
C SER A 38 14.20 -0.02 -7.90
N ASP A 39 13.09 -0.21 -8.57
CA ASP A 39 12.27 0.81 -9.19
C ASP A 39 11.75 1.86 -8.18
N TYR A 40 11.27 2.95 -8.69
CA TYR A 40 10.55 3.98 -7.94
C TYR A 40 9.06 3.82 -8.24
N ASP A 41 8.30 3.50 -7.21
CA ASP A 41 6.86 3.34 -7.25
C ASP A 41 6.17 4.65 -6.86
N VAL A 42 5.93 5.54 -7.82
CA VAL A 42 5.28 6.82 -7.54
C VAL A 42 3.77 6.66 -7.65
N ARG A 43 3.07 7.00 -6.60
CA ARG A 43 1.61 6.98 -6.55
C ARG A 43 1.07 8.37 -6.27
N PHE A 44 0.05 8.79 -7.03
CA PHE A 44 -0.51 10.13 -6.85
C PHE A 44 -2.04 10.14 -6.89
N ILE A 45 -2.62 11.15 -6.24
CA ILE A 45 -4.05 11.44 -6.24
C ILE A 45 -4.27 12.73 -7.01
N TYR A 46 -5.20 12.70 -7.94
CA TYR A 46 -5.50 13.86 -8.78
C TYR A 46 -6.98 14.22 -8.83
N ILE A 47 -7.23 15.45 -9.23
CA ILE A 47 -8.55 16.04 -9.43
C ILE A 47 -8.63 16.55 -10.86
N ARG A 48 -9.77 16.33 -11.51
CA ARG A 48 -10.13 16.91 -12.80
C ARG A 48 -10.94 18.20 -12.61
N ASP A 49 -11.11 18.95 -13.69
CA ASP A 49 -12.06 20.05 -13.70
C ASP A 49 -13.48 19.54 -13.35
N LYS A 50 -14.26 20.36 -12.64
CA LYS A 50 -15.62 20.04 -12.22
C LYS A 50 -16.50 19.56 -13.38
N LYS A 51 -16.35 20.16 -14.57
CA LYS A 51 -17.12 19.79 -15.77
C LYS A 51 -16.87 18.37 -16.20
N GLU A 52 -15.66 17.85 -16.01
CA GLU A 52 -15.33 16.45 -16.36
C GLU A 52 -16.14 15.47 -15.49
N TYR A 53 -16.32 15.76 -14.19
CA TYR A 53 -17.13 14.91 -13.32
C TYR A 53 -18.64 14.94 -13.63
N LEU A 54 -19.12 15.96 -14.37
CA LEU A 54 -20.51 16.12 -14.75
C LEU A 54 -20.84 15.58 -16.15
N ARG A 55 -19.86 15.00 -16.85
CA ARG A 55 -20.08 14.38 -18.16
C ARG A 55 -20.96 13.14 -18.03
N LEU A 56 -21.69 12.82 -19.10
CA LEU A 56 -22.52 11.64 -19.16
C LEU A 56 -21.70 10.38 -19.41
N GLU A 57 -20.59 10.49 -20.17
CA GLU A 57 -19.67 9.41 -20.41
C GLU A 57 -18.85 9.07 -19.15
N GLU A 58 -18.52 7.81 -18.97
CA GLU A 58 -17.59 7.41 -17.93
C GLU A 58 -16.19 7.97 -18.21
N ILE A 59 -15.62 8.65 -17.22
CA ILE A 59 -14.24 9.13 -17.27
C ILE A 59 -13.30 8.11 -16.65
N ARG A 60 -12.12 8.00 -17.24
CA ARG A 60 -11.05 7.16 -16.70
C ARG A 60 -10.66 7.64 -15.30
N ASP A 61 -10.68 6.74 -14.33
CA ASP A 61 -10.42 7.04 -12.91
C ASP A 61 -8.99 6.68 -12.45
N SER A 62 -8.12 6.31 -13.40
CA SER A 62 -6.68 6.08 -13.18
C SER A 62 -5.86 6.57 -14.36
N ILE A 63 -4.63 6.97 -14.07
CA ILE A 63 -3.60 7.33 -15.06
C ILE A 63 -2.41 6.43 -14.80
N ASP A 64 -2.01 5.67 -15.81
CA ASP A 64 -0.77 4.92 -15.85
C ASP A 64 0.21 5.71 -16.73
N ALA A 65 1.32 6.11 -16.15
CA ALA A 65 2.33 6.92 -16.79
C ALA A 65 3.72 6.27 -16.67
N GLN A 66 3.77 4.94 -16.69
CA GLN A 66 5.02 4.20 -16.70
C GLN A 66 5.94 4.71 -17.81
N GLN A 67 7.18 5.02 -17.47
CA GLN A 67 8.14 5.62 -18.39
C GLN A 67 9.22 4.64 -18.84
N ASP A 68 9.74 3.88 -17.91
CA ASP A 68 10.82 2.91 -18.10
C ASP A 68 10.78 1.88 -16.95
N ASP A 69 11.74 0.96 -16.95
CA ASP A 69 11.83 -0.10 -15.94
C ASP A 69 12.22 0.39 -14.54
N LEU A 70 12.60 1.68 -14.40
CA LEU A 70 13.02 2.28 -13.12
C LEU A 70 11.97 3.19 -12.50
N LEU A 71 10.98 3.64 -13.26
CA LEU A 71 10.02 4.64 -12.80
C LEU A 71 8.59 4.25 -13.18
N ASP A 72 7.90 3.67 -12.22
CA ASP A 72 6.49 3.31 -12.29
C ASP A 72 5.64 4.42 -11.63
N ILE A 73 4.85 5.13 -12.45
CA ILE A 73 4.01 6.26 -12.00
C ILE A 73 2.55 5.94 -12.26
N GLU A 74 1.77 5.80 -11.21
CA GLU A 74 0.32 5.58 -11.29
C GLU A 74 -0.45 6.63 -10.48
N GLY A 75 -1.52 7.16 -11.05
CA GLY A 75 -2.41 8.11 -10.40
C GLY A 75 -3.84 7.64 -10.32
N TRP A 76 -4.53 7.97 -9.23
CA TRP A 76 -5.95 7.69 -9.04
C TRP A 76 -6.75 8.98 -8.89
N ASP A 77 -7.89 9.00 -9.60
CA ASP A 77 -8.86 10.08 -9.49
C ASP A 77 -9.40 10.19 -8.05
N LEU A 78 -9.59 11.41 -7.58
CA LEU A 78 -10.08 11.66 -6.22
C LEU A 78 -11.42 10.94 -5.95
N ARG A 79 -12.33 10.89 -6.91
CA ARG A 79 -13.62 10.18 -6.75
C ARG A 79 -13.42 8.68 -6.52
N ARG A 80 -12.44 8.06 -7.21
CA ARG A 80 -12.02 6.66 -6.95
C ARG A 80 -11.44 6.53 -5.54
N VAL A 81 -10.50 7.40 -5.18
CA VAL A 81 -9.85 7.39 -3.86
C VAL A 81 -10.87 7.50 -2.73
N LEU A 82 -11.84 8.41 -2.82
CA LEU A 82 -12.89 8.56 -1.80
C LEU A 82 -13.77 7.31 -1.66
N ARG A 83 -14.04 6.60 -2.76
CA ARG A 83 -14.72 5.30 -2.71
C ARG A 83 -13.89 4.22 -2.01
N LEU A 84 -12.57 4.23 -2.22
CA LEU A 84 -11.64 3.32 -1.53
C LEU A 84 -11.52 3.67 -0.05
N VAL A 85 -11.46 4.95 0.31
CA VAL A 85 -11.52 5.43 1.70
C VAL A 85 -12.80 4.92 2.39
N TYR A 86 -13.96 5.11 1.76
CA TYR A 86 -15.23 4.60 2.30
C TYR A 86 -15.21 3.09 2.58
N ARG A 87 -14.54 2.33 1.73
CA ARG A 87 -14.36 0.88 1.88
C ARG A 87 -13.28 0.50 2.89
N SER A 88 -12.50 1.47 3.38
CA SER A 88 -11.31 1.25 4.21
C SER A 88 -10.26 0.39 3.51
N THR A 89 -9.96 0.72 2.25
CA THR A 89 -8.97 0.02 1.46
C THR A 89 -7.57 0.40 1.94
N PRO A 90 -6.69 -0.56 2.32
CA PRO A 90 -5.41 -0.29 2.96
C PRO A 90 -4.47 0.59 2.15
N GLU A 91 -4.42 0.43 0.81
CA GLU A 91 -3.50 1.13 -0.08
C GLU A 91 -3.59 2.65 0.08
N VAL A 92 -4.80 3.20 0.23
CA VAL A 92 -4.97 4.65 0.43
C VAL A 92 -4.36 5.08 1.76
N HIS A 93 -4.57 4.31 2.83
CA HIS A 93 -3.97 4.60 4.14
C HIS A 93 -2.44 4.51 4.07
N GLU A 94 -1.88 3.54 3.35
CA GLU A 94 -0.44 3.42 3.13
C GLU A 94 0.14 4.63 2.37
N TRP A 95 -0.55 5.13 1.33
CA TRP A 95 -0.07 6.32 0.60
C TRP A 95 0.03 7.56 1.51
N PHE A 96 -0.90 7.71 2.45
CA PHE A 96 -0.84 8.80 3.43
C PHE A 96 0.13 8.56 4.60
N ALA A 97 0.61 7.33 4.77
CA ALA A 97 1.64 6.94 5.74
C ALA A 97 3.05 6.88 5.13
N SER A 98 3.20 7.07 3.81
CA SER A 98 4.51 7.01 3.15
C SER A 98 5.50 8.00 3.76
N PRO A 99 6.76 7.57 4.03
CA PRO A 99 7.80 8.44 4.56
C PRO A 99 8.33 9.44 3.52
N THR A 100 8.09 9.19 2.23
CA THR A 100 8.57 10.03 1.14
C THR A 100 7.42 10.66 0.39
N ILE A 101 7.28 11.99 0.51
CA ILE A 101 6.21 12.78 -0.12
C ILE A 101 6.80 13.65 -1.22
N TYR A 102 6.38 13.43 -2.46
CA TYR A 102 6.78 14.22 -3.61
C TYR A 102 5.91 15.48 -3.79
N ARG A 103 4.64 15.39 -3.44
CA ARG A 103 3.70 16.52 -3.46
C ARG A 103 2.70 16.42 -2.33
N SER A 104 2.40 17.58 -1.74
CA SER A 104 1.38 17.76 -0.73
C SER A 104 0.71 19.10 -0.93
N THR A 105 -0.61 19.13 -1.00
CA THR A 105 -1.42 20.34 -1.07
C THR A 105 -2.34 20.46 0.14
N PRO A 106 -2.95 21.64 0.38
CA PRO A 106 -3.95 21.79 1.45
C PRO A 106 -5.08 20.75 1.37
N GLU A 107 -5.56 20.46 0.16
CA GLU A 107 -6.63 19.48 -0.07
C GLU A 107 -6.16 18.05 0.29
N GLY A 108 -4.93 17.67 -0.10
CA GLY A 108 -4.36 16.38 0.29
C GLY A 108 -4.19 16.26 1.81
N LEU A 109 -3.78 17.34 2.48
CA LEU A 109 -3.67 17.37 3.94
C LEU A 109 -5.03 17.29 4.63
N GLU A 110 -6.07 17.88 4.06
CA GLU A 110 -7.43 17.77 4.58
C GLU A 110 -7.97 16.34 4.43
N LEU A 111 -7.76 15.69 3.28
CA LEU A 111 -8.11 14.29 3.10
C LEU A 111 -7.40 13.40 4.14
N LYS A 112 -6.12 13.67 4.43
CA LYS A 112 -5.37 12.93 5.47
C LYS A 112 -6.05 12.98 6.83
N LYS A 113 -6.68 14.10 7.21
CA LYS A 113 -7.42 14.24 8.49
C LYS A 113 -8.73 13.45 8.51
N ILE A 114 -9.33 13.24 7.34
CA ILE A 114 -10.60 12.50 7.20
C ILE A 114 -10.39 10.98 7.28
N LEU A 115 -9.24 10.47 6.84
CA LEU A 115 -8.96 9.02 6.75
C LEU A 115 -9.27 8.23 8.03
N PRO A 116 -8.91 8.68 9.24
CA PRO A 116 -9.17 7.93 10.47
C PRO A 116 -10.65 7.63 10.71
N GLU A 117 -11.56 8.51 10.26
CA GLU A 117 -13.00 8.33 10.41
C GLU A 117 -13.53 7.11 9.62
N TYR A 118 -12.81 6.70 8.59
CA TYR A 118 -13.18 5.58 7.70
C TYR A 118 -12.32 4.35 7.90
N PHE A 119 -11.32 4.41 8.76
CA PHE A 119 -10.46 3.27 9.03
C PHE A 119 -11.22 2.14 9.72
N SER A 120 -11.04 0.91 9.25
CA SER A 120 -11.65 -0.29 9.79
C SER A 120 -10.59 -1.39 9.93
N VAL A 121 -10.31 -1.78 11.17
CA VAL A 121 -9.40 -2.88 11.49
C VAL A 121 -9.81 -4.16 10.77
N LYS A 122 -11.10 -4.53 10.86
CA LYS A 122 -11.62 -5.76 10.25
C LYS A 122 -11.44 -5.78 8.73
N LYS A 123 -11.75 -4.67 8.05
CA LYS A 123 -11.66 -4.60 6.59
C LYS A 123 -10.21 -4.59 6.12
N CYS A 124 -9.34 -3.80 6.76
CA CYS A 124 -7.93 -3.74 6.42
C CYS A 124 -7.23 -5.08 6.68
N ALA A 125 -7.45 -5.70 7.85
CA ALA A 125 -6.86 -7.00 8.18
C ALA A 125 -7.31 -8.09 7.19
N ARG A 126 -8.60 -8.13 6.83
CA ARG A 126 -9.12 -9.07 5.82
C ARG A 126 -8.48 -8.86 4.45
N ASN A 127 -8.28 -7.62 4.03
CA ASN A 127 -7.62 -7.32 2.76
C ASN A 127 -6.17 -7.81 2.77
N TYR A 128 -5.40 -7.50 3.82
CA TYR A 128 -4.02 -7.97 3.94
C TYR A 128 -3.92 -9.51 3.98
N LEU A 129 -4.80 -10.20 4.71
CA LEU A 129 -4.82 -11.67 4.74
C LEU A 129 -5.21 -12.28 3.40
N HIS A 130 -6.14 -11.65 2.69
CA HIS A 130 -6.51 -12.08 1.34
C HIS A 130 -5.30 -12.00 0.39
N THR A 131 -4.58 -10.88 0.40
CA THR A 131 -3.36 -10.69 -0.40
C THR A 131 -2.27 -11.69 0.01
N ALA A 132 -2.03 -11.87 1.32
CA ALA A 132 -1.08 -12.86 1.84
C ALA A 132 -1.42 -14.28 1.36
N SER A 133 -2.70 -14.68 1.42
CA SER A 133 -3.16 -15.99 0.96
C SER A 133 -2.98 -16.18 -0.54
N LEU A 134 -3.20 -15.13 -1.33
CA LEU A 134 -2.99 -15.14 -2.78
C LEU A 134 -1.49 -15.30 -3.11
N ASP A 135 -0.64 -14.49 -2.48
CA ASP A 135 0.82 -14.55 -2.64
C ASP A 135 1.37 -15.92 -2.24
N PHE A 136 0.89 -16.46 -1.12
CA PHE A 136 1.26 -17.80 -0.66
C PHE A 136 0.96 -18.85 -1.71
N ARG A 137 -0.25 -18.88 -2.25
CA ARG A 137 -0.66 -19.84 -3.28
C ARG A 137 0.06 -19.65 -4.61
N THR A 138 0.48 -18.43 -4.93
CA THR A 138 1.10 -18.10 -6.22
C THR A 138 2.60 -18.41 -6.21
N TYR A 139 3.32 -18.07 -5.14
CA TYR A 139 4.78 -18.03 -5.14
C TYR A 139 5.48 -19.11 -4.30
N PHE A 140 4.74 -19.86 -3.45
CA PHE A 140 5.36 -20.77 -2.50
C PHE A 140 5.04 -22.26 -2.74
N ARG A 141 4.63 -22.61 -3.95
CA ARG A 141 4.34 -24.01 -4.34
C ARG A 141 5.59 -24.79 -4.72
N ASP A 142 6.54 -24.14 -5.36
CA ASP A 142 7.75 -24.76 -5.87
C ASP A 142 8.77 -25.07 -4.75
N ASP A 143 9.69 -25.98 -5.00
CA ASP A 143 10.77 -26.32 -4.04
C ASP A 143 11.81 -25.20 -3.96
N GLU A 144 12.00 -24.42 -5.02
CA GLU A 144 12.83 -23.22 -5.05
C GLU A 144 11.98 -21.98 -5.28
N ILE A 145 12.19 -20.96 -4.48
CA ILE A 145 11.43 -19.71 -4.52
C ILE A 145 12.36 -18.49 -4.58
N TRP A 146 11.88 -17.42 -5.17
CA TRP A 146 12.54 -16.13 -5.07
C TRP A 146 12.51 -15.64 -3.62
N GLN A 147 13.66 -15.50 -2.96
CA GLN A 147 13.74 -15.14 -1.54
C GLN A 147 13.05 -13.79 -1.23
N VAL A 148 13.06 -12.86 -2.18
CA VAL A 148 12.35 -11.57 -2.02
C VAL A 148 10.85 -11.74 -1.79
N LYS A 149 10.23 -12.84 -2.23
CA LYS A 149 8.80 -13.09 -2.03
C LYS A 149 8.42 -13.29 -0.57
N TYR A 150 9.37 -13.71 0.29
CA TYR A 150 9.15 -13.72 1.74
C TYR A 150 8.81 -12.33 2.28
N PHE A 151 9.43 -11.25 1.78
CA PHE A 151 9.17 -9.90 2.30
C PHE A 151 7.76 -9.44 1.96
N TYR A 152 7.30 -9.66 0.72
CA TYR A 152 5.94 -9.30 0.31
C TYR A 152 4.91 -10.07 1.14
N LEU A 153 5.05 -11.40 1.21
CA LEU A 153 4.12 -12.26 1.96
C LEU A 153 4.12 -11.93 3.46
N LEU A 154 5.30 -11.88 4.09
CA LEU A 154 5.42 -11.58 5.52
C LEU A 154 4.90 -10.18 5.85
N ARG A 155 5.15 -9.19 4.98
CA ARG A 155 4.63 -7.85 5.20
C ARG A 155 3.11 -7.86 5.32
N GLN A 156 2.40 -8.48 4.39
CA GLN A 156 0.94 -8.58 4.44
C GLN A 156 0.46 -9.29 5.71
N MET A 157 1.10 -10.41 6.04
CA MET A 157 0.78 -11.18 7.24
C MET A 157 1.01 -10.36 8.53
N LEU A 158 2.14 -9.65 8.63
CA LEU A 158 2.49 -8.87 9.81
C LEU A 158 1.65 -7.59 9.96
N LEU A 159 1.23 -6.97 8.85
CA LEU A 159 0.27 -5.86 8.85
C LEU A 159 -1.09 -6.32 9.40
N ALA A 160 -1.58 -7.49 8.98
CA ALA A 160 -2.80 -8.06 9.54
C ALA A 160 -2.66 -8.39 11.03
N LYS A 161 -1.53 -8.99 11.43
CA LYS A 161 -1.22 -9.28 12.84
C LYS A 161 -1.21 -8.03 13.70
N TRP A 162 -0.57 -6.95 13.21
CA TRP A 162 -0.57 -5.65 13.89
C TRP A 162 -1.98 -5.13 14.13
N LEU A 163 -2.82 -5.15 13.09
CA LEU A 163 -4.18 -4.67 13.18
C LEU A 163 -5.01 -5.45 14.21
N LEU A 164 -4.85 -6.77 14.26
CA LEU A 164 -5.57 -7.63 15.20
C LEU A 164 -5.13 -7.44 16.64
N GLU A 165 -3.81 -7.25 16.88
CA GLU A 165 -3.26 -7.14 18.21
C GLU A 165 -3.35 -5.73 18.79
N ASP A 166 -3.06 -4.69 17.98
CA ASP A 166 -2.93 -3.31 18.46
C ASP A 166 -4.13 -2.43 18.10
N GLY A 167 -4.94 -2.83 17.12
CA GLY A 167 -6.12 -2.06 16.68
C GLY A 167 -5.79 -0.70 16.05
N SER A 168 -4.52 -0.44 15.73
CA SER A 168 -4.02 0.84 15.23
C SER A 168 -3.43 0.72 13.83
N THR A 169 -3.22 1.85 13.16
CA THR A 169 -2.53 1.89 11.86
C THR A 169 -1.12 1.33 11.99
N PRO A 170 -0.74 0.30 11.21
CA PRO A 170 0.57 -0.31 11.30
C PRO A 170 1.68 0.61 10.75
N PRO A 171 2.94 0.41 11.19
CA PRO A 171 4.07 1.13 10.65
C PRO A 171 4.34 0.74 9.19
N MET A 172 4.92 1.68 8.43
CA MET A 172 5.21 1.46 7.01
C MET A 172 6.43 0.56 6.79
N LEU A 173 7.43 0.67 7.67
CA LEU A 173 8.71 -0.01 7.52
C LEU A 173 8.60 -1.51 7.86
N PHE A 174 9.00 -2.35 6.91
CA PHE A 174 8.99 -3.81 7.07
C PHE A 174 9.88 -4.28 8.22
N GLU A 175 11.05 -3.66 8.40
CA GLU A 175 11.95 -4.01 9.50
C GLU A 175 11.29 -3.80 10.86
N GLU A 176 10.49 -2.76 11.01
CA GLU A 176 9.75 -2.50 12.25
C GLU A 176 8.66 -3.56 12.49
N LEU A 177 7.92 -3.93 11.46
CA LEU A 177 6.95 -5.03 11.53
C LEU A 177 7.61 -6.33 11.94
N VAL A 178 8.77 -6.67 11.35
CA VAL A 178 9.54 -7.88 11.69
C VAL A 178 9.96 -7.84 13.16
N ARG A 179 10.55 -6.74 13.63
CA ARG A 179 11.02 -6.62 15.01
C ARG A 179 9.91 -6.72 16.03
N GLN A 180 8.74 -6.16 15.73
CA GLN A 180 7.64 -6.08 16.71
C GLN A 180 6.67 -7.26 16.64
N LYS A 181 6.42 -7.82 15.45
CA LYS A 181 5.32 -8.77 15.23
C LYS A 181 5.73 -10.16 14.75
N LEU A 182 6.94 -10.32 14.19
CA LEU A 182 7.40 -11.66 13.80
C LEU A 182 7.84 -12.46 15.03
N ASP A 183 7.58 -13.76 15.04
CA ASP A 183 8.00 -14.65 16.11
C ASP A 183 9.53 -14.69 16.19
N GLU A 184 10.09 -14.71 17.41
CA GLU A 184 11.52 -14.54 17.69
C GLU A 184 12.40 -15.49 16.89
N GLN A 185 11.98 -16.76 16.75
CA GLN A 185 12.73 -17.78 16.01
C GLN A 185 12.99 -17.46 14.54
N TRP A 186 12.24 -16.50 13.94
CA TRP A 186 12.34 -16.13 12.52
C TRP A 186 12.98 -14.76 12.30
N LYS A 187 13.08 -13.92 13.35
CA LYS A 187 13.56 -12.54 13.22
C LYS A 187 14.95 -12.47 12.62
N ASP A 188 15.90 -13.18 13.18
CA ASP A 188 17.30 -13.14 12.72
C ASP A 188 17.42 -13.57 11.26
N TYR A 189 16.74 -14.66 10.88
CA TYR A 189 16.73 -15.15 9.50
C TYR A 189 16.19 -14.12 8.51
N ILE A 190 15.06 -13.48 8.83
CA ILE A 190 14.45 -12.48 7.94
C ILE A 190 15.24 -11.17 7.93
N LEU A 191 15.81 -10.73 9.05
CA LEU A 191 16.66 -9.54 9.12
C LEU A 191 17.97 -9.74 8.37
N GLU A 192 18.56 -10.94 8.41
CA GLU A 192 19.74 -11.29 7.59
C GLU A 192 19.40 -11.20 6.09
N LEU A 193 18.28 -11.81 5.65
CA LEU A 193 17.83 -11.71 4.26
C LEU A 193 17.59 -10.25 3.86
N LEU A 194 17.02 -9.44 4.74
CA LEU A 194 16.80 -8.02 4.51
C LEU A 194 18.11 -7.26 4.33
N GLY A 195 19.11 -7.54 5.18
CA GLY A 195 20.47 -6.98 5.04
C GLY A 195 21.12 -7.35 3.70
N ARG A 196 20.99 -8.61 3.29
CA ARG A 196 21.48 -9.09 1.99
C ARG A 196 20.79 -8.38 0.82
N LYS A 197 19.46 -8.20 0.87
CA LYS A 197 18.70 -7.47 -0.17
C LYS A 197 19.15 -6.02 -0.28
N LYS A 198 19.36 -5.33 0.84
CA LYS A 198 19.82 -3.93 0.87
C LYS A 198 21.24 -3.77 0.31
N ALA A 199 22.10 -4.78 0.47
CA ALA A 199 23.50 -4.75 0.05
C ALA A 199 23.73 -5.24 -1.39
N SER A 200 22.75 -5.93 -2.01
CA SER A 200 22.89 -6.55 -3.34
C SER A 200 21.79 -6.09 -4.29
N SER A 201 22.02 -6.26 -5.60
CA SER A 201 21.02 -5.91 -6.61
C SER A 201 19.75 -6.77 -6.51
N GLU A 202 19.87 -8.07 -6.18
CA GLU A 202 18.75 -8.98 -6.04
C GLU A 202 19.05 -10.16 -5.10
N LEU A 203 17.98 -10.68 -4.46
CA LEU A 203 18.00 -11.98 -3.83
C LEU A 203 17.59 -13.03 -4.86
N GLY A 204 18.47 -14.02 -5.10
CA GLY A 204 18.19 -15.13 -6.01
C GLY A 204 17.12 -16.09 -5.49
N LYS A 205 16.88 -17.15 -6.28
CA LYS A 205 16.11 -18.30 -5.83
C LYS A 205 16.93 -19.12 -4.83
N ALA A 206 16.24 -19.73 -3.89
CA ALA A 206 16.79 -20.69 -2.93
C ALA A 206 15.74 -21.73 -2.56
N PRO A 207 16.16 -22.91 -2.03
CA PRO A 207 15.24 -23.88 -1.47
C PRO A 207 14.31 -23.23 -0.43
N ARG A 208 13.02 -23.51 -0.52
CA ARG A 208 12.05 -22.98 0.42
C ARG A 208 12.31 -23.48 1.84
N ASN A 209 12.22 -22.59 2.81
CA ASN A 209 12.29 -22.96 4.22
C ASN A 209 10.92 -23.54 4.66
N LYS A 210 10.77 -24.85 4.64
CA LYS A 210 9.51 -25.56 4.97
C LYS A 210 8.95 -25.13 6.32
N LYS A 211 9.78 -25.01 7.36
CA LYS A 211 9.33 -24.63 8.71
C LYS A 211 8.76 -23.21 8.75
N LEU A 212 9.39 -22.28 8.03
CA LEU A 212 8.90 -20.91 7.92
C LEU A 212 7.58 -20.86 7.13
N ILE A 213 7.48 -21.65 6.07
CA ILE A 213 6.25 -21.74 5.26
C ILE A 213 5.10 -22.32 6.08
N ASP A 214 5.33 -23.40 6.80
CA ASP A 214 4.31 -23.99 7.68
C ASP A 214 3.85 -23.00 8.77
N TYR A 215 4.79 -22.24 9.35
CA TYR A 215 4.50 -21.17 10.29
C TYR A 215 3.62 -20.06 9.69
N ILE A 216 3.96 -19.61 8.48
CA ILE A 216 3.22 -18.56 7.76
C ILE A 216 1.79 -19.03 7.47
N GLU A 217 1.64 -20.24 6.92
CA GLU A 217 0.34 -20.81 6.58
C GLU A 217 -0.57 -20.94 7.82
N GLN A 218 -0.05 -21.49 8.91
CA GLN A 218 -0.79 -21.61 10.17
C GLN A 218 -1.16 -20.23 10.73
N SER A 219 -0.26 -19.25 10.63
CA SER A 219 -0.53 -17.88 11.10
C SER A 219 -1.63 -17.21 10.30
N ILE A 220 -1.60 -17.32 8.96
CA ILE A 220 -2.65 -16.78 8.08
C ILE A 220 -4.01 -17.40 8.40
N ASN A 221 -4.09 -18.74 8.51
CA ASN A 221 -5.33 -19.44 8.79
C ASN A 221 -5.93 -19.02 10.15
N ARG A 222 -5.10 -18.96 11.20
CA ARG A 222 -5.54 -18.51 12.53
C ARG A 222 -6.08 -17.09 12.50
N MET A 223 -5.34 -16.16 11.87
CA MET A 223 -5.77 -14.76 11.78
C MET A 223 -7.02 -14.57 10.93
N ASP A 224 -7.26 -15.41 9.92
CA ASP A 224 -8.50 -15.36 9.13
C ASP A 224 -9.73 -15.74 9.98
N GLU A 225 -9.58 -16.71 10.88
CA GLU A 225 -10.60 -17.05 11.88
C GLU A 225 -10.84 -15.89 12.85
N GLU A 226 -9.76 -15.27 13.37
CA GLU A 226 -9.84 -14.11 14.27
C GLU A 226 -10.54 -12.91 13.61
N VAL A 227 -10.17 -12.54 12.36
CA VAL A 227 -10.83 -11.46 11.60
C VAL A 227 -12.30 -11.78 11.36
N SER A 228 -12.64 -13.04 11.08
CA SER A 228 -14.03 -13.45 10.86
C SER A 228 -14.88 -13.30 12.11
N ALA A 229 -14.29 -13.48 13.30
CA ALA A 229 -14.95 -13.30 14.59
C ALA A 229 -15.14 -11.83 15.01
N LEU A 230 -14.41 -10.88 14.40
CA LEU A 230 -14.57 -9.46 14.71
C LEU A 230 -15.99 -8.97 14.35
N LYS A 231 -16.55 -8.13 15.20
CA LYS A 231 -17.84 -7.46 14.93
C LYS A 231 -17.73 -6.50 13.74
N ASP A 232 -18.80 -6.38 12.99
CA ASP A 232 -18.89 -5.35 11.96
C ASP A 232 -19.06 -3.97 12.60
N GLU A 233 -18.27 -3.00 12.12
CA GLU A 233 -18.28 -1.62 12.60
C GLU A 233 -19.48 -0.79 12.08
N GLY A 234 -20.39 -1.45 11.36
CA GLY A 234 -21.53 -0.79 10.71
C GLY A 234 -21.16 -0.01 9.44
N LYS A 235 -22.17 0.59 8.83
CA LYS A 235 -22.00 1.43 7.63
C LYS A 235 -21.63 2.85 8.05
N LYS A 236 -20.54 3.37 7.52
CA LYS A 236 -20.18 4.79 7.66
C LYS A 236 -21.09 5.67 6.79
N SER A 237 -21.18 6.97 7.09
CA SER A 237 -21.88 7.93 6.23
C SER A 237 -21.00 8.36 5.05
N TRP A 238 -21.61 8.64 3.91
CA TRP A 238 -20.95 9.29 2.77
C TRP A 238 -20.81 10.81 2.94
N GLU A 239 -21.52 11.40 3.91
CA GLU A 239 -21.70 12.85 4.01
C GLU A 239 -20.37 13.60 4.08
N LEU A 240 -19.47 13.21 4.99
CA LEU A 240 -18.17 13.86 5.14
C LEU A 240 -17.31 13.79 3.87
N LEU A 241 -17.32 12.64 3.18
CA LEU A 241 -16.58 12.48 1.92
C LEU A 241 -17.19 13.31 0.79
N ASN A 242 -18.51 13.41 0.74
CA ASN A 242 -19.20 14.25 -0.24
C ASN A 242 -18.93 15.73 0.01
N GLN A 243 -19.01 16.20 1.27
CA GLN A 243 -18.68 17.59 1.63
C GLN A 243 -17.25 17.94 1.25
N TYR A 244 -16.30 17.06 1.57
CA TYR A 244 -14.90 17.23 1.15
C TYR A 244 -14.78 17.28 -0.38
N PHE A 245 -15.42 16.36 -1.10
CA PHE A 245 -15.36 16.34 -2.57
C PHE A 245 -15.93 17.62 -3.19
N TYR A 246 -17.05 18.14 -2.65
CA TYR A 246 -17.62 19.41 -3.12
C TYR A 246 -16.69 20.60 -2.87
N SER A 247 -16.10 20.70 -1.68
CA SER A 247 -15.20 21.81 -1.33
C SER A 247 -13.93 21.85 -2.20
N VAL A 248 -13.49 20.70 -2.69
CA VAL A 248 -12.30 20.60 -3.55
C VAL A 248 -12.60 20.98 -5.01
N LEU A 249 -13.88 20.92 -5.42
CA LEU A 249 -14.35 21.24 -6.78
C LEU A 249 -14.90 22.69 -6.92
N GLU A 250 -15.00 23.43 -5.81
CA GLU A 250 -15.35 24.86 -5.85
C GLU A 250 -14.18 25.71 -6.36
#